data_c77b239148f005f821000f2df6fa5dfd
#
_entry.id   c77b239148f005f821000f2df6fa5dfd
#
_cell.length_a   1.000
_cell.length_b   1.000
_cell.length_c   1.000
_cell.angle_alpha   90.00
_cell.angle_beta   90.00
_cell.angle_gamma   90.00
#
_symmetry.space_group_name_H-M   'P 1'
#
loop_
_entity.id
_entity.type
_entity.pdbx_description
1 polymer ?
#
loop_
_entity_poly.entity_id
_entity_poly.type
_entity_poly.pdbx_seq_one_letter_code
_entity_poly.pdbx_strand_id
1 'polypeptide(L)'
;MKLVALTSYASRRAGGLFNSVRRLLQTQAERPGNAVSVLSVTDEFTLADLAAWRPLVPETYPTRGPASLRYAPELRERLAALNPDLVRVDGIWDYPSAVAGSWSRRTRRPGIVAPRGMLDEWALQQWRVKKFVLGRLYEHAHLRGAACIHALCEPELRACRAFGLRNPVAVIPNGIDLPSRDSCTPLRLPEAEGRKVLLYLGRLHPKKGLPNLLSAWASLGLPKAPSWVLAIAGWDQDGHEAQLQRQATELGLAWTTAVAKKNPAAEPSVVFLGPRFEADKDAAYARADAFILPSFSEGLPMVVLEAWAHAKPVLMTPECNLPAGFEAAAAVQIETAPASIATGLRLLMEMSDAERVAMGERGKTLVAAKFTWPRVAAQMNEVCQWVLGGGPRPFCVVTD
;
A
#
# COMPACT_ATOMS: atom_id res chain seq x y z
N MET A 1 20.08 -15.31 -12.29
CA MET A 1 19.13 -15.93 -11.35
C MET A 1 17.78 -16.10 -12.07
N LYS A 2 17.25 -17.31 -12.01
CA LYS A 2 15.93 -17.64 -12.57
C LYS A 2 14.89 -17.64 -11.43
N LEU A 3 14.07 -16.60 -11.40
CA LEU A 3 13.03 -16.37 -10.38
C LEU A 3 11.65 -16.64 -10.98
N VAL A 4 10.85 -17.44 -10.30
CA VAL A 4 9.41 -17.56 -10.59
C VAL A 4 8.62 -17.00 -9.42
N ALA A 5 7.78 -16.01 -9.69
CA ALA A 5 6.85 -15.45 -8.73
C ALA A 5 5.46 -16.04 -8.92
N LEU A 6 4.86 -16.51 -7.82
CA LEU A 6 3.46 -16.93 -7.78
C LEU A 6 2.66 -15.89 -7.01
N THR A 7 1.55 -15.46 -7.59
CA THR A 7 0.59 -14.54 -6.95
C THR A 7 -0.83 -15.00 -7.23
N SER A 8 -1.75 -14.65 -6.32
CA SER A 8 -3.15 -15.03 -6.46
C SER A 8 -3.77 -14.47 -7.73
N TYR A 9 -3.56 -13.18 -8.03
CA TYR A 9 -4.08 -12.49 -9.20
C TYR A 9 -3.05 -11.55 -9.79
N ALA A 10 -2.93 -11.56 -11.11
CA ALA A 10 -2.10 -10.62 -11.87
C ALA A 10 -2.92 -9.41 -12.38
N SER A 11 -4.00 -9.06 -11.71
CA SER A 11 -4.95 -8.02 -12.08
C SER A 11 -5.27 -7.10 -10.89
N ARG A 12 -6.03 -6.03 -11.15
CA ARG A 12 -6.58 -5.11 -10.13
C ARG A 12 -7.41 -5.81 -9.04
N ARG A 13 -7.87 -7.03 -9.27
CA ARG A 13 -8.53 -7.87 -8.26
C ARG A 13 -7.65 -8.10 -7.05
N ALA A 14 -6.33 -8.11 -7.20
CA ALA A 14 -5.38 -8.20 -6.10
C ALA A 14 -5.31 -6.92 -5.24
N GLY A 15 -6.02 -5.86 -5.61
CA GLY A 15 -5.99 -4.57 -4.90
C GLY A 15 -4.58 -3.96 -4.89
N GLY A 16 -4.12 -3.50 -3.72
CA GLY A 16 -2.78 -2.91 -3.57
C GLY A 16 -1.63 -3.83 -3.96
N LEU A 17 -1.82 -5.16 -3.89
CA LEU A 17 -0.80 -6.13 -4.29
C LEU A 17 -0.52 -6.09 -5.80
N PHE A 18 -1.53 -5.79 -6.62
CA PHE A 18 -1.35 -5.69 -8.06
C PHE A 18 -0.22 -4.73 -8.43
N ASN A 19 -0.22 -3.52 -7.88
CA ASN A 19 0.81 -2.54 -8.17
C ASN A 19 2.15 -2.88 -7.49
N SER A 20 2.15 -3.26 -6.23
CA SER A 20 3.37 -3.48 -5.47
C SER A 20 4.15 -4.71 -5.95
N VAL A 21 3.47 -5.82 -6.23
CA VAL A 21 4.11 -7.04 -6.74
C VAL A 21 4.61 -6.82 -8.17
N ARG A 22 3.77 -6.25 -9.03
CA ARG A 22 4.11 -5.94 -10.41
C ARG A 22 5.37 -5.08 -10.53
N ARG A 23 5.39 -3.93 -9.84
CA ARG A 23 6.51 -2.99 -9.92
C ARG A 23 7.81 -3.57 -9.36
N LEU A 24 7.74 -4.31 -8.26
CA LEU A 24 8.91 -5.01 -7.72
C LEU A 24 9.48 -6.00 -8.75
N LEU A 25 8.64 -6.85 -9.33
CA LEU A 25 9.09 -7.87 -10.27
C LEU A 25 9.58 -7.29 -11.60
N GLN A 26 8.93 -6.23 -12.12
CA GLN A 26 9.42 -5.48 -13.28
C GLN A 26 10.83 -4.94 -13.04
N THR A 27 11.03 -4.25 -11.91
CA THR A 27 12.34 -3.66 -11.58
C THR A 27 13.40 -4.74 -11.30
N GLN A 28 13.01 -5.90 -10.74
CA GLN A 28 13.93 -7.03 -10.62
C GLN A 28 14.31 -7.63 -11.97
N ALA A 29 13.38 -7.66 -12.94
CA ALA A 29 13.64 -8.17 -14.28
C ALA A 29 14.57 -7.26 -15.12
N GLU A 30 14.57 -5.94 -14.85
CA GLU A 30 15.47 -4.98 -15.47
C GLU A 30 16.95 -5.20 -15.07
N ARG A 31 17.21 -5.96 -14.02
CA ARG A 31 18.58 -6.19 -13.55
C ARG A 31 19.29 -7.26 -14.38
N PRO A 32 20.52 -7.01 -14.83
CA PRO A 32 21.31 -7.97 -15.59
C PRO A 32 21.42 -9.32 -14.87
N GLY A 33 21.26 -10.40 -15.60
CA GLY A 33 21.34 -11.76 -15.08
C GLY A 33 20.12 -12.29 -14.37
N ASN A 34 19.02 -11.52 -14.29
CA ASN A 34 17.74 -11.98 -13.78
C ASN A 34 16.81 -12.41 -14.93
N ALA A 35 16.24 -13.60 -14.78
CA ALA A 35 15.12 -14.07 -15.61
C ALA A 35 13.90 -14.23 -14.67
N VAL A 36 12.93 -13.34 -14.81
CA VAL A 36 11.73 -13.30 -13.95
C VAL A 36 10.52 -13.79 -14.73
N SER A 37 9.82 -14.78 -14.19
CA SER A 37 8.52 -15.26 -14.70
C SER A 37 7.45 -15.08 -13.65
N VAL A 38 6.21 -14.83 -14.06
CA VAL A 38 5.07 -14.63 -13.17
C VAL A 38 3.99 -15.66 -13.49
N LEU A 39 3.56 -16.40 -12.49
CA LEU A 39 2.46 -17.36 -12.58
C LEU A 39 1.31 -16.90 -11.68
N SER A 40 0.08 -16.96 -12.22
CA SER A 40 -1.11 -16.49 -11.51
C SER A 40 -2.37 -17.24 -11.96
N VAL A 41 -3.50 -16.98 -11.32
CA VAL A 41 -4.79 -17.45 -11.81
C VAL A 41 -5.53 -16.37 -12.59
N THR A 42 -6.37 -16.80 -13.53
CA THR A 42 -7.19 -15.90 -14.36
C THR A 42 -8.41 -15.41 -13.59
N ASP A 43 -8.76 -14.16 -13.79
CA ASP A 43 -9.99 -13.53 -13.32
C ASP A 43 -10.59 -12.60 -14.39
N GLU A 44 -11.71 -11.95 -14.10
CA GLU A 44 -12.45 -11.09 -15.02
C GLU A 44 -11.68 -9.85 -15.50
N PHE A 45 -10.67 -9.40 -14.75
CA PHE A 45 -9.85 -8.22 -15.11
C PHE A 45 -8.52 -8.57 -15.77
N THR A 46 -8.15 -9.85 -15.76
CA THR A 46 -6.81 -10.31 -16.19
C THR A 46 -6.45 -9.76 -17.57
N LEU A 47 -7.30 -9.95 -18.60
CA LEU A 47 -6.99 -9.52 -19.95
C LEU A 47 -6.77 -8.01 -20.08
N ALA A 48 -7.57 -7.21 -19.36
CA ALA A 48 -7.45 -5.75 -19.38
C ALA A 48 -6.15 -5.26 -18.71
N ASP A 49 -5.67 -5.99 -17.69
CA ASP A 49 -4.56 -5.56 -16.86
C ASP A 49 -3.18 -6.14 -17.28
N LEU A 50 -3.15 -7.14 -18.17
CA LEU A 50 -1.88 -7.75 -18.62
C LEU A 50 -0.92 -6.73 -19.24
N ALA A 51 -1.43 -5.74 -19.96
CA ALA A 51 -0.59 -4.72 -20.59
C ALA A 51 0.26 -3.92 -19.57
N ALA A 52 -0.23 -3.75 -18.36
CA ALA A 52 0.48 -3.05 -17.28
C ALA A 52 1.73 -3.78 -16.79
N TRP A 53 1.82 -5.10 -17.04
CA TRP A 53 2.97 -5.92 -16.62
C TRP A 53 4.20 -5.81 -17.51
N ARG A 54 4.09 -5.19 -18.70
CA ARG A 54 5.24 -5.06 -19.61
C ARG A 54 6.49 -4.51 -18.90
N PRO A 55 7.69 -5.02 -19.17
CA PRO A 55 8.02 -6.03 -20.20
C PRO A 55 7.72 -7.48 -19.77
N LEU A 56 7.30 -7.74 -18.52
CA LEU A 56 6.88 -9.06 -18.08
C LEU A 56 5.54 -9.45 -18.73
N VAL A 57 5.36 -10.75 -18.94
CA VAL A 57 4.09 -11.32 -19.41
C VAL A 57 3.67 -12.41 -18.42
N PRO A 58 2.74 -12.12 -17.49
CA PRO A 58 2.23 -13.14 -16.57
C PRO A 58 1.54 -14.28 -17.32
N GLU A 59 1.87 -15.50 -16.94
CA GLU A 59 1.13 -16.68 -17.39
C GLU A 59 -0.02 -16.93 -16.40
N THR A 60 -1.26 -16.91 -16.87
CA THR A 60 -2.44 -17.04 -16.04
C THR A 60 -3.25 -18.26 -16.42
N TYR A 61 -3.83 -18.94 -15.43
CA TYR A 61 -4.51 -20.21 -15.60
C TYR A 61 -5.92 -20.15 -15.01
N PRO A 62 -6.93 -20.75 -15.68
CA PRO A 62 -8.29 -20.77 -15.17
C PRO A 62 -8.39 -21.60 -13.89
N THR A 63 -9.22 -21.12 -12.96
CA THR A 63 -9.47 -21.83 -11.70
C THR A 63 -10.56 -22.87 -11.86
N ARG A 64 -10.45 -23.99 -11.09
CA ARG A 64 -11.45 -25.06 -11.00
C ARG A 64 -11.97 -25.16 -9.57
N GLY A 65 -13.26 -25.42 -9.41
CA GLY A 65 -13.89 -25.53 -8.10
C GLY A 65 -14.08 -24.20 -7.37
N PRO A 66 -14.11 -24.19 -6.02
CA PRO A 66 -14.39 -22.98 -5.25
C PRO A 66 -13.37 -21.85 -5.52
N ALA A 67 -13.86 -20.68 -5.93
CA ALA A 67 -13.03 -19.52 -6.26
C ALA A 67 -12.08 -19.11 -5.10
N SER A 68 -12.49 -19.37 -3.87
CA SER A 68 -11.69 -19.04 -2.67
C SER A 68 -10.39 -19.87 -2.54
N LEU A 69 -10.29 -21.03 -3.20
CA LEU A 69 -9.10 -21.87 -3.19
C LEU A 69 -8.14 -21.55 -4.33
N ARG A 70 -8.63 -20.91 -5.38
CA ARG A 70 -7.83 -20.57 -6.59
C ARG A 70 -7.10 -21.77 -7.17
N TYR A 71 -7.80 -22.92 -7.20
CA TYR A 71 -7.22 -24.18 -7.65
C TYR A 71 -7.02 -24.19 -9.18
N ALA A 72 -5.76 -24.21 -9.62
CA ALA A 72 -5.35 -24.27 -11.02
C ALA A 72 -4.17 -25.25 -11.13
N PRO A 73 -4.43 -26.55 -11.41
CA PRO A 73 -3.41 -27.60 -11.38
C PRO A 73 -2.26 -27.35 -12.36
N GLU A 74 -2.50 -26.65 -13.45
CA GLU A 74 -1.52 -26.27 -14.47
C GLU A 74 -0.36 -25.44 -13.90
N LEU A 75 -0.59 -24.68 -12.81
CA LEU A 75 0.47 -23.94 -12.11
C LEU A 75 1.60 -24.85 -11.65
N ARG A 76 1.27 -26.06 -11.17
CA ARG A 76 2.25 -27.03 -10.69
C ARG A 76 3.12 -27.57 -11.82
N GLU A 77 2.52 -27.91 -12.94
CA GLU A 77 3.22 -28.42 -14.11
C GLU A 77 4.13 -27.35 -14.71
N ARG A 78 3.59 -26.14 -14.83
CA ARG A 78 4.36 -25.02 -15.40
C ARG A 78 5.53 -24.60 -14.52
N LEU A 79 5.33 -24.54 -13.20
CA LEU A 79 6.44 -24.26 -12.27
C LEU A 79 7.53 -25.32 -12.36
N ALA A 80 7.16 -26.59 -12.49
CA ALA A 80 8.13 -27.68 -12.67
C ALA A 80 8.89 -27.54 -14.00
N ALA A 81 8.18 -27.22 -15.08
CA ALA A 81 8.79 -27.02 -16.40
C ALA A 81 9.74 -25.80 -16.45
N LEU A 82 9.39 -24.72 -15.77
CA LEU A 82 10.25 -23.53 -15.65
C LEU A 82 11.52 -23.82 -14.87
N ASN A 83 11.49 -24.73 -13.92
CA ASN A 83 12.63 -25.15 -13.11
C ASN A 83 13.50 -24.00 -12.58
N PRO A 84 12.93 -23.05 -11.79
CA PRO A 84 13.63 -21.86 -11.33
C PRO A 84 14.72 -22.17 -10.27
N ASP A 85 15.64 -21.23 -10.05
CA ASP A 85 16.59 -21.29 -8.94
C ASP A 85 15.88 -20.96 -7.61
N LEU A 86 14.91 -20.03 -7.65
CA LEU A 86 14.19 -19.47 -6.51
C LEU A 86 12.72 -19.27 -6.86
N VAL A 87 11.84 -19.61 -5.92
CA VAL A 87 10.41 -19.29 -5.99
C VAL A 87 10.08 -18.18 -5.02
N ARG A 88 9.28 -17.20 -5.46
CA ARG A 88 8.67 -16.18 -4.63
C ARG A 88 7.16 -16.36 -4.59
N VAL A 89 6.56 -16.16 -3.42
CA VAL A 89 5.10 -16.17 -3.26
C VAL A 89 4.64 -14.86 -2.62
N ASP A 90 3.70 -14.18 -3.26
CA ASP A 90 3.07 -12.98 -2.73
C ASP A 90 1.60 -13.26 -2.40
N GLY A 91 1.31 -13.34 -1.09
CA GLY A 91 0.04 -13.83 -0.54
C GLY A 91 0.12 -15.28 -0.10
N ILE A 92 -0.78 -15.66 0.80
CA ILE A 92 -0.87 -16.98 1.43
C ILE A 92 -2.33 -17.44 1.53
N TRP A 93 -2.59 -18.69 1.96
CA TRP A 93 -3.91 -19.28 2.15
C TRP A 93 -4.66 -19.66 0.85
N ASP A 94 -3.91 -19.94 -0.22
CA ASP A 94 -4.46 -20.33 -1.52
C ASP A 94 -3.60 -21.39 -2.23
N TYR A 95 -4.04 -21.83 -3.41
CA TYR A 95 -3.35 -22.88 -4.15
C TYR A 95 -1.96 -22.48 -4.69
N PRO A 96 -1.72 -21.24 -5.20
CA PRO A 96 -0.38 -20.77 -5.54
C PRO A 96 0.63 -20.98 -4.42
N SER A 97 0.25 -20.70 -3.16
CA SER A 97 1.06 -20.94 -1.97
C SER A 97 1.37 -22.44 -1.77
N ALA A 98 0.35 -23.31 -1.92
CA ALA A 98 0.52 -24.77 -1.83
C ALA A 98 1.46 -25.30 -2.91
N VAL A 99 1.36 -24.80 -4.14
CA VAL A 99 2.22 -25.18 -5.27
C VAL A 99 3.68 -24.84 -4.99
N ALA A 100 3.96 -23.62 -4.56
CA ALA A 100 5.31 -23.18 -4.23
C ALA A 100 5.93 -23.98 -3.09
N GLY A 101 5.19 -24.18 -1.98
CA GLY A 101 5.66 -24.96 -0.85
C GLY A 101 5.92 -26.44 -1.20
N SER A 102 5.06 -27.04 -2.02
CA SER A 102 5.28 -28.40 -2.53
C SER A 102 6.51 -28.49 -3.43
N TRP A 103 6.71 -27.50 -4.30
CA TRP A 103 7.85 -27.44 -5.21
C TRP A 103 9.17 -27.31 -4.42
N SER A 104 9.25 -26.35 -3.50
CA SER A 104 10.46 -26.12 -2.67
C SER A 104 10.85 -27.38 -1.88
N ARG A 105 9.89 -28.08 -1.27
CA ARG A 105 10.17 -29.33 -0.55
C ARG A 105 10.69 -30.46 -1.44
N ARG A 106 10.12 -30.61 -2.65
CA ARG A 106 10.52 -31.68 -3.59
C ARG A 106 11.87 -31.42 -4.22
N THR A 107 12.17 -30.18 -4.55
CA THR A 107 13.42 -29.81 -5.25
C THR A 107 14.54 -29.44 -4.30
N ARG A 108 14.23 -29.20 -3.02
CA ARG A 108 15.14 -28.65 -2.01
C ARG A 108 15.68 -27.27 -2.39
N ARG A 109 14.99 -26.57 -3.29
CA ARG A 109 15.33 -25.19 -3.68
C ARG A 109 14.61 -24.18 -2.80
N PRO A 110 15.21 -23.00 -2.56
CA PRO A 110 14.68 -22.03 -1.64
C PRO A 110 13.40 -21.36 -2.16
N GLY A 111 12.56 -20.93 -1.21
CA GLY A 111 11.42 -20.08 -1.46
C GLY A 111 11.41 -18.87 -0.56
N ILE A 112 11.00 -17.71 -1.08
CA ILE A 112 10.71 -16.49 -0.32
C ILE A 112 9.20 -16.32 -0.28
N VAL A 113 8.64 -16.10 0.91
CA VAL A 113 7.21 -15.91 1.11
C VAL A 113 6.93 -14.51 1.66
N ALA A 114 6.06 -13.77 1.01
CA ALA A 114 5.58 -12.46 1.45
C ALA A 114 4.11 -12.56 1.89
N PRO A 115 3.82 -12.60 3.20
CA PRO A 115 2.46 -12.75 3.72
C PRO A 115 1.53 -11.56 3.43
N ARG A 116 2.08 -10.37 3.22
CA ARG A 116 1.33 -9.16 2.83
C ARG A 116 0.22 -8.80 3.81
N GLY A 117 0.51 -8.77 5.10
CA GLY A 117 -0.43 -8.47 6.17
C GLY A 117 -1.42 -9.61 6.50
N MET A 118 -1.32 -10.77 5.82
CA MET A 118 -2.26 -11.87 6.05
C MET A 118 -2.01 -12.67 7.34
N LEU A 119 -0.93 -12.36 8.06
CA LEU A 119 -0.62 -12.90 9.40
C LEU A 119 -0.95 -11.92 10.54
N ASP A 120 -1.47 -10.73 10.25
CA ASP A 120 -1.95 -9.82 11.26
C ASP A 120 -3.12 -10.43 12.03
N GLU A 121 -3.26 -10.11 13.31
CA GLU A 121 -4.29 -10.65 14.20
C GLU A 121 -5.70 -10.49 13.62
N TRP A 122 -6.03 -9.28 13.13
CA TRP A 122 -7.31 -9.03 12.48
C TRP A 122 -7.51 -9.91 11.23
N ALA A 123 -6.48 -10.02 10.39
CA ALA A 123 -6.55 -10.86 9.20
C ALA A 123 -6.74 -12.33 9.55
N LEU A 124 -6.07 -12.83 10.60
CA LEU A 124 -6.21 -14.22 11.05
C LEU A 124 -7.61 -14.55 11.59
N GLN A 125 -8.33 -13.56 12.13
CA GLN A 125 -9.71 -13.74 12.59
C GLN A 125 -10.70 -13.91 11.41
N GLN A 126 -10.36 -13.42 10.22
CA GLN A 126 -11.18 -13.62 9.04
C GLN A 126 -11.04 -15.05 8.50
N TRP A 127 -12.16 -15.68 8.16
CA TRP A 127 -12.18 -17.05 7.58
C TRP A 127 -11.42 -18.10 8.42
N ARG A 128 -11.52 -18.05 9.74
CA ARG A 128 -10.77 -18.89 10.70
C ARG A 128 -10.80 -20.37 10.35
N VAL A 129 -11.99 -20.93 10.02
CA VAL A 129 -12.14 -22.35 9.69
C VAL A 129 -11.32 -22.71 8.44
N LYS A 130 -11.44 -21.93 7.37
CA LYS A 130 -10.65 -22.12 6.14
C LYS A 130 -9.15 -22.10 6.47
N LYS A 131 -8.67 -21.09 7.19
CA LYS A 131 -7.25 -20.94 7.54
C LYS A 131 -6.76 -22.04 8.45
N PHE A 132 -7.57 -22.51 9.38
CA PHE A 132 -7.23 -23.64 10.23
C PHE A 132 -7.01 -24.92 9.39
N VAL A 133 -7.93 -25.22 8.47
CA VAL A 133 -7.83 -26.39 7.60
C VAL A 133 -6.62 -26.28 6.67
N LEU A 134 -6.51 -25.16 5.93
CA LEU A 134 -5.40 -24.96 4.99
C LEU A 134 -4.05 -24.88 5.70
N GLY A 135 -4.02 -24.32 6.92
CA GLY A 135 -2.83 -24.28 7.77
C GLY A 135 -2.29 -25.67 8.05
N ARG A 136 -3.16 -26.59 8.47
CA ARG A 136 -2.77 -27.99 8.73
C ARG A 136 -2.40 -28.77 7.47
N LEU A 137 -3.11 -28.51 6.37
CA LEU A 137 -2.88 -29.24 5.12
C LEU A 137 -1.53 -28.88 4.48
N TYR A 138 -1.17 -27.60 4.41
CA TYR A 138 0.05 -27.19 3.69
C TYR A 138 0.67 -25.88 4.17
N GLU A 139 -0.13 -24.86 4.62
CA GLU A 139 0.36 -23.50 4.77
C GLU A 139 1.39 -23.36 5.91
N HIS A 140 1.17 -24.01 7.06
CA HIS A 140 2.13 -23.98 8.14
C HIS A 140 3.48 -24.61 7.75
N ALA A 141 3.43 -25.70 6.99
CA ALA A 141 4.64 -26.36 6.47
C ALA A 141 5.34 -25.49 5.41
N HIS A 142 4.56 -24.79 4.57
CA HIS A 142 5.07 -23.85 3.57
C HIS A 142 5.78 -22.67 4.25
N LEU A 143 5.10 -22.01 5.18
CA LEU A 143 5.64 -20.86 5.91
C LEU A 143 6.92 -21.22 6.68
N ARG A 144 6.90 -22.32 7.44
CA ARG A 144 8.08 -22.77 8.19
C ARG A 144 9.23 -23.23 7.30
N GLY A 145 8.93 -23.74 6.12
CA GLY A 145 9.91 -24.18 5.13
C GLY A 145 10.47 -23.08 4.23
N ALA A 146 9.98 -21.85 4.35
CA ALA A 146 10.49 -20.72 3.59
C ALA A 146 11.94 -20.40 4.00
N ALA A 147 12.80 -20.18 3.02
CA ALA A 147 14.19 -19.79 3.28
C ALA A 147 14.28 -18.37 3.86
N CYS A 148 13.33 -17.50 3.48
CA CYS A 148 13.17 -16.16 4.03
C CYS A 148 11.71 -15.73 3.92
N ILE A 149 11.23 -14.97 4.90
CA ILE A 149 9.94 -14.27 4.85
C ILE A 149 10.22 -12.82 4.44
N HIS A 150 9.38 -12.23 3.59
CA HIS A 150 9.44 -10.82 3.26
C HIS A 150 8.33 -10.07 3.99
N ALA A 151 8.69 -9.21 4.93
CA ALA A 151 7.80 -8.28 5.62
C ALA A 151 7.99 -6.86 5.08
N LEU A 152 6.91 -6.07 5.02
CA LEU A 152 6.97 -4.68 4.53
C LEU A 152 7.44 -3.70 5.61
N CYS A 153 7.25 -4.05 6.87
CA CYS A 153 7.52 -3.20 8.01
C CYS A 153 7.72 -4.02 9.28
N GLU A 154 8.19 -3.36 10.32
CA GLU A 154 8.42 -3.98 11.63
C GLU A 154 7.17 -4.63 12.25
N PRO A 155 5.95 -4.04 12.19
CA PRO A 155 4.73 -4.72 12.62
C PRO A 155 4.46 -6.05 11.90
N GLU A 156 4.72 -6.15 10.58
CA GLU A 156 4.59 -7.43 9.87
C GLU A 156 5.62 -8.47 10.36
N LEU A 157 6.87 -8.04 10.65
CA LEU A 157 7.86 -8.91 11.29
C LEU A 157 7.34 -9.43 12.62
N ARG A 158 6.81 -8.55 13.48
CA ARG A 158 6.22 -8.95 14.77
C ARG A 158 5.05 -9.92 14.60
N ALA A 159 4.18 -9.69 13.61
CA ALA A 159 3.08 -10.59 13.29
C ALA A 159 3.59 -11.98 12.86
N CYS A 160 4.65 -12.05 12.06
CA CYS A 160 5.31 -13.31 11.70
C CYS A 160 5.84 -14.04 12.96
N ARG A 161 6.48 -13.32 13.87
CA ARG A 161 6.98 -13.89 15.13
C ARG A 161 5.86 -14.36 16.06
N ALA A 162 4.80 -13.56 16.21
CA ALA A 162 3.60 -13.91 16.98
C ALA A 162 2.89 -15.14 16.39
N PHE A 163 2.90 -15.33 15.07
CA PHE A 163 2.41 -16.54 14.40
C PHE A 163 3.29 -17.78 14.65
N GLY A 164 4.46 -17.63 15.25
CA GLY A 164 5.41 -18.70 15.58
C GLY A 164 6.42 -19.03 14.48
N LEU A 165 6.65 -18.13 13.54
CA LEU A 165 7.69 -18.29 12.52
C LEU A 165 9.05 -17.86 13.09
N ARG A 166 10.08 -18.70 12.86
CA ARG A 166 11.48 -18.47 13.27
C ARG A 166 12.41 -18.27 12.06
N ASN A 167 11.86 -18.28 10.86
CA ASN A 167 12.61 -18.05 9.65
C ASN A 167 13.31 -16.68 9.67
N PRO A 168 14.40 -16.50 8.93
CA PRO A 168 14.90 -15.17 8.59
C PRO A 168 13.79 -14.32 7.97
N VAL A 169 13.70 -13.05 8.37
CA VAL A 169 12.71 -12.11 7.83
C VAL A 169 13.44 -10.92 7.22
N ALA A 170 13.26 -10.71 5.92
CA ALA A 170 13.70 -9.51 5.24
C ALA A 170 12.65 -8.41 5.41
N VAL A 171 12.98 -7.34 6.11
CA VAL A 171 12.10 -6.16 6.27
C VAL A 171 12.43 -5.17 5.16
N ILE A 172 11.63 -5.21 4.09
CA ILE A 172 11.82 -4.37 2.90
C ILE A 172 10.48 -3.73 2.55
N PRO A 173 10.38 -2.39 2.56
CA PRO A 173 9.13 -1.69 2.25
C PRO A 173 8.75 -1.84 0.78
N ASN A 174 7.52 -1.46 0.43
CA ASN A 174 7.17 -1.23 -0.97
C ASN A 174 7.91 0.00 -1.50
N GLY A 175 8.19 -0.03 -2.80
CA GLY A 175 8.73 1.10 -3.52
C GLY A 175 7.65 2.02 -4.05
N ILE A 176 8.09 3.16 -4.58
CA ILE A 176 7.27 4.11 -5.31
C ILE A 176 7.99 4.60 -6.56
N ASP A 177 7.25 4.94 -7.58
CA ASP A 177 7.74 5.71 -8.72
C ASP A 177 7.72 7.20 -8.37
N LEU A 178 8.83 7.88 -8.58
CA LEU A 178 8.86 9.34 -8.37
C LEU A 178 8.12 10.02 -9.53
N PRO A 179 7.24 11.00 -9.25
CA PRO A 179 6.56 11.73 -10.30
C PRO A 179 7.56 12.46 -11.18
N SER A 180 7.35 12.46 -12.51
CA SER A 180 8.14 13.29 -13.40
C SER A 180 7.77 14.76 -13.20
N ARG A 181 8.79 15.67 -13.24
CA ARG A 181 8.59 17.11 -12.97
C ARG A 181 7.60 17.79 -13.91
N ASP A 182 7.42 17.26 -15.13
CA ASP A 182 6.70 17.93 -16.22
C ASP A 182 5.33 17.28 -16.54
N SER A 183 4.88 16.27 -15.80
CA SER A 183 3.77 15.43 -16.26
C SER A 183 2.45 15.60 -15.51
N CYS A 184 2.36 16.47 -14.50
CA CYS A 184 1.15 16.53 -13.68
C CYS A 184 0.53 17.94 -13.65
N THR A 185 -0.57 18.08 -14.40
CA THR A 185 -1.45 19.25 -14.26
C THR A 185 -2.22 19.12 -12.95
N PRO A 186 -2.16 20.11 -12.04
CA PRO A 186 -2.92 20.10 -10.80
C PRO A 186 -4.41 19.94 -11.04
N LEU A 187 -5.08 19.19 -10.18
CA LEU A 187 -6.54 19.02 -10.23
C LEU A 187 -7.23 20.39 -10.18
N ARG A 188 -8.09 20.65 -11.14
CA ARG A 188 -8.96 21.81 -11.08
C ARG A 188 -10.03 21.60 -10.02
N LEU A 189 -9.99 22.42 -8.98
CA LEU A 189 -10.91 22.38 -7.84
C LEU A 189 -11.49 23.77 -7.61
N PRO A 190 -12.55 24.16 -8.34
CA PRO A 190 -13.16 25.49 -8.24
C PRO A 190 -13.63 25.82 -6.82
N GLU A 191 -14.05 24.80 -6.07
CA GLU A 191 -14.51 24.89 -4.68
C GLU A 191 -13.39 25.32 -3.71
N ALA A 192 -12.14 25.24 -4.14
CA ALA A 192 -10.97 25.64 -3.37
C ALA A 192 -10.12 26.71 -4.10
N GLU A 193 -10.73 27.50 -5.00
CA GLU A 193 -10.01 28.58 -5.68
C GLU A 193 -9.53 29.63 -4.67
N GLY A 194 -8.25 30.01 -4.77
CA GLY A 194 -7.62 30.92 -3.82
C GLY A 194 -7.39 30.38 -2.41
N ARG A 195 -7.72 29.10 -2.15
CA ARG A 195 -7.60 28.46 -0.83
C ARG A 195 -6.60 27.30 -0.85
N LYS A 196 -6.05 26.98 0.32
CA LYS A 196 -5.17 25.83 0.53
C LYS A 196 -5.98 24.55 0.65
N VAL A 197 -5.41 23.45 0.18
CA VAL A 197 -6.07 22.13 0.18
C VAL A 197 -5.30 21.16 1.09
N LEU A 198 -5.99 20.69 2.13
CA LEU A 198 -5.58 19.53 2.89
C LEU A 198 -6.21 18.29 2.24
N LEU A 199 -5.39 17.40 1.68
CA LEU A 199 -5.85 16.20 0.97
C LEU A 199 -5.83 15.00 1.90
N TYR A 200 -6.94 14.26 1.95
CA TYR A 200 -6.97 12.85 2.28
C TYR A 200 -7.17 12.06 0.98
N LEU A 201 -6.40 10.99 0.79
CA LEU A 201 -6.58 10.07 -0.31
C LEU A 201 -6.44 8.62 0.17
N GLY A 202 -7.44 7.79 -0.12
CA GLY A 202 -7.45 6.40 0.26
C GLY A 202 -8.85 5.81 0.27
N ARG A 203 -8.96 4.50 0.52
CA ARG A 203 -10.27 3.86 0.69
C ARG A 203 -11.06 4.52 1.82
N LEU A 204 -12.33 4.82 1.58
CA LEU A 204 -13.23 5.32 2.61
C LEU A 204 -13.68 4.14 3.48
N HIS A 205 -13.08 4.03 4.66
CA HIS A 205 -13.31 2.92 5.58
C HIS A 205 -13.11 3.41 7.01
N PRO A 206 -13.87 2.95 8.02
CA PRO A 206 -13.76 3.39 9.43
C PRO A 206 -12.34 3.35 9.98
N LYS A 207 -11.54 2.33 9.60
CA LYS A 207 -10.13 2.17 9.99
C LYS A 207 -9.23 3.36 9.63
N LYS A 208 -9.68 4.21 8.67
CA LYS A 208 -8.91 5.36 8.20
C LYS A 208 -9.08 6.63 9.04
N GLY A 209 -9.95 6.60 10.05
CA GLY A 209 -10.09 7.68 11.02
C GLY A 209 -10.78 8.93 10.50
N LEU A 210 -11.47 8.86 9.36
CA LEU A 210 -12.17 10.01 8.76
C LEU A 210 -13.27 10.61 9.65
N PRO A 211 -14.06 9.82 10.41
CA PRO A 211 -15.01 10.41 11.37
C PRO A 211 -14.34 11.32 12.40
N ASN A 212 -13.18 10.91 12.90
CA ASN A 212 -12.42 11.70 13.87
C ASN A 212 -11.80 12.95 13.22
N LEU A 213 -11.38 12.84 11.94
CA LEU A 213 -10.90 13.99 11.17
C LEU A 213 -12.00 15.02 10.96
N LEU A 214 -13.23 14.63 10.61
CA LEU A 214 -14.36 15.56 10.47
C LEU A 214 -14.70 16.24 11.80
N SER A 215 -14.70 15.50 12.89
CA SER A 215 -14.91 16.06 14.25
C SER A 215 -13.82 17.07 14.61
N ALA A 216 -12.55 16.73 14.33
CA ALA A 216 -11.41 17.64 14.53
C ALA A 216 -11.53 18.90 13.65
N TRP A 217 -11.89 18.74 12.37
CA TRP A 217 -12.06 19.84 11.43
C TRP A 217 -13.16 20.82 11.89
N ALA A 218 -14.29 20.30 12.35
CA ALA A 218 -15.38 21.12 12.90
C ALA A 218 -14.95 21.89 14.16
N SER A 219 -14.14 21.26 15.04
CA SER A 219 -13.66 21.87 16.29
C SER A 219 -12.68 23.03 16.08
N LEU A 220 -12.15 23.23 14.86
CA LEU A 220 -11.30 24.37 14.54
C LEU A 220 -12.05 25.70 14.54
N GLY A 221 -13.39 25.69 14.44
CA GLY A 221 -14.19 26.90 14.40
C GLY A 221 -13.90 27.78 13.20
N LEU A 222 -13.65 27.19 12.03
CA LEU A 222 -13.26 27.91 10.84
C LEU A 222 -14.33 28.95 10.43
N PRO A 223 -13.91 30.12 9.90
CA PRO A 223 -14.84 31.15 9.42
C PRO A 223 -15.67 30.62 8.23
N LYS A 224 -16.76 31.35 7.86
CA LYS A 224 -17.63 30.97 6.73
C LYS A 224 -16.91 30.89 5.39
N ALA A 225 -15.81 31.62 5.22
CA ALA A 225 -14.89 31.54 4.08
C ALA A 225 -13.50 31.12 4.60
N PRO A 226 -13.26 29.81 4.83
CA PRO A 226 -12.02 29.33 5.40
C PRO A 226 -10.89 29.40 4.37
N SER A 227 -9.67 29.75 4.85
CA SER A 227 -8.47 29.73 4.00
C SER A 227 -8.01 28.33 3.60
N TRP A 228 -8.56 27.28 4.24
CA TRP A 228 -8.28 25.88 3.97
C TRP A 228 -9.54 25.11 3.62
N VAL A 229 -9.38 24.10 2.75
CA VAL A 229 -10.41 23.14 2.36
C VAL A 229 -9.90 21.74 2.64
N LEU A 230 -10.71 20.90 3.29
CA LEU A 230 -10.45 19.47 3.41
C LEU A 230 -11.02 18.76 2.17
N ALA A 231 -10.14 18.22 1.33
CA ALA A 231 -10.49 17.42 0.17
C ALA A 231 -10.37 15.93 0.51
N ILE A 232 -11.47 15.18 0.39
CA ILE A 232 -11.54 13.75 0.69
C ILE A 232 -11.68 12.99 -0.62
N ALA A 233 -10.63 12.27 -1.03
CA ALA A 233 -10.60 11.45 -2.23
C ALA A 233 -10.53 9.98 -1.88
N GLY A 234 -11.34 9.16 -2.54
CA GLY A 234 -11.27 7.71 -2.36
C GLY A 234 -12.47 6.97 -2.87
N TRP A 235 -12.31 5.65 -3.02
CA TRP A 235 -13.43 4.79 -3.34
C TRP A 235 -14.14 4.35 -2.06
N ASP A 236 -15.46 4.37 -2.13
CA ASP A 236 -16.33 4.02 -1.03
C ASP A 236 -16.40 2.51 -0.87
N GLN A 237 -16.37 2.06 0.36
CA GLN A 237 -16.65 0.69 0.73
C GLN A 237 -17.80 0.66 1.71
N ASP A 238 -18.84 -0.09 1.36
CA ASP A 238 -20.00 -0.35 2.21
C ASP A 238 -20.79 0.92 2.65
N GLY A 239 -20.81 1.97 1.83
CA GLY A 239 -21.58 3.18 2.07
C GLY A 239 -21.00 4.13 3.12
N HIS A 240 -19.69 4.05 3.35
CA HIS A 240 -19.01 4.89 4.37
C HIS A 240 -19.01 6.38 3.97
N GLU A 241 -18.94 6.71 2.67
CA GLU A 241 -19.01 8.09 2.19
C GLU A 241 -20.32 8.78 2.63
N ALA A 242 -21.46 8.10 2.46
CA ALA A 242 -22.75 8.64 2.89
C ALA A 242 -22.81 8.84 4.43
N GLN A 243 -22.12 8.02 5.20
CA GLN A 243 -22.01 8.22 6.66
C GLN A 243 -21.20 9.47 6.99
N LEU A 244 -20.07 9.69 6.30
CA LEU A 244 -19.22 10.87 6.48
C LEU A 244 -19.94 12.16 6.08
N GLN A 245 -20.72 12.15 4.99
CA GLN A 245 -21.53 13.29 4.55
C GLN A 245 -22.63 13.65 5.58
N ARG A 246 -23.31 12.64 6.17
CA ARG A 246 -24.26 12.87 7.26
C ARG A 246 -23.57 13.48 8.49
N GLN A 247 -22.45 12.91 8.90
CA GLN A 247 -21.67 13.44 10.03
C GLN A 247 -21.20 14.88 9.78
N ALA A 248 -20.75 15.21 8.56
CA ALA A 248 -20.38 16.57 8.21
C ALA A 248 -21.55 17.54 8.37
N THR A 249 -22.77 17.12 7.96
CA THR A 249 -23.99 17.89 8.15
C THR A 249 -24.34 18.08 9.63
N GLU A 250 -24.28 17.02 10.42
CA GLU A 250 -24.54 17.05 11.88
C GLU A 250 -23.54 17.94 12.63
N LEU A 251 -22.30 17.99 12.17
CA LEU A 251 -21.26 18.87 12.70
C LEU A 251 -21.35 20.33 12.20
N GLY A 252 -22.35 20.66 11.35
CA GLY A 252 -22.53 22.01 10.79
C GLY A 252 -21.46 22.41 9.76
N LEU A 253 -20.72 21.44 9.20
CA LEU A 253 -19.74 21.71 8.16
C LEU A 253 -20.42 21.97 6.81
N ALA A 254 -20.03 23.04 6.12
CA ALA A 254 -20.40 23.24 4.73
C ALA A 254 -19.60 22.28 3.84
N TRP A 255 -20.28 21.38 3.14
CA TRP A 255 -19.63 20.40 2.28
C TRP A 255 -20.29 20.30 0.90
N THR A 256 -19.54 19.78 -0.08
CA THR A 256 -19.99 19.52 -1.45
C THR A 256 -19.31 18.26 -2.01
N THR A 257 -19.77 17.82 -3.19
CA THR A 257 -19.10 16.78 -3.98
C THR A 257 -18.60 17.38 -5.29
N ALA A 258 -17.53 16.83 -5.86
CA ALA A 258 -16.98 17.29 -7.15
C ALA A 258 -17.97 17.15 -8.34
N VAL A 259 -19.06 16.41 -8.17
CA VAL A 259 -20.09 16.16 -9.19
C VAL A 259 -21.30 17.10 -9.03
N ALA A 260 -21.50 17.66 -7.84
CA ALA A 260 -22.67 18.47 -7.54
C ALA A 260 -22.48 19.90 -8.08
N LYS A 261 -23.14 20.24 -9.17
CA LYS A 261 -23.30 21.63 -9.68
C LYS A 261 -24.26 22.47 -8.79
N LYS A 262 -24.17 22.37 -7.48
CA LYS A 262 -24.94 23.24 -6.58
C LYS A 262 -24.06 24.40 -6.15
N ASN A 263 -24.59 25.61 -6.37
CA ASN A 263 -24.06 26.83 -5.79
C ASN A 263 -24.37 26.77 -4.28
N PRO A 264 -23.43 26.37 -3.41
CA PRO A 264 -23.73 26.27 -1.99
C PRO A 264 -23.94 27.67 -1.42
N ALA A 265 -24.91 27.81 -0.50
CA ALA A 265 -25.18 29.09 0.20
C ALA A 265 -23.98 29.58 1.04
N ALA A 266 -22.96 28.76 1.23
CA ALA A 266 -21.68 29.05 1.88
C ALA A 266 -20.54 28.34 1.13
N GLU A 267 -19.32 28.90 1.20
CA GLU A 267 -18.15 28.25 0.65
C GLU A 267 -17.86 26.92 1.39
N PRO A 268 -17.74 25.78 0.68
CA PRO A 268 -17.55 24.50 1.34
C PRO A 268 -16.17 24.44 2.05
N SER A 269 -16.17 23.96 3.27
CA SER A 269 -14.95 23.65 4.01
C SER A 269 -14.49 22.20 3.80
N VAL A 270 -15.39 21.33 3.28
CA VAL A 270 -15.10 19.92 2.96
C VAL A 270 -15.59 19.61 1.54
N VAL A 271 -14.77 18.95 0.73
CA VAL A 271 -15.10 18.52 -0.62
C VAL A 271 -14.84 17.02 -0.77
N PHE A 272 -15.88 16.26 -1.10
CA PHE A 272 -15.75 14.84 -1.45
C PHE A 272 -15.46 14.72 -2.95
N LEU A 273 -14.28 14.24 -3.30
CA LEU A 273 -13.79 14.15 -4.67
C LEU A 273 -14.19 12.85 -5.38
N GLY A 274 -14.64 11.84 -4.62
CA GLY A 274 -14.80 10.48 -5.13
C GLY A 274 -13.49 9.79 -5.43
N PRO A 275 -13.51 8.62 -6.10
CA PRO A 275 -12.31 7.84 -6.39
C PRO A 275 -11.37 8.57 -7.35
N ARG A 276 -10.05 8.51 -7.04
CA ARG A 276 -8.98 9.05 -7.87
C ARG A 276 -7.93 7.97 -8.11
N PHE A 277 -7.61 7.71 -9.36
CA PHE A 277 -6.65 6.70 -9.77
C PHE A 277 -5.66 7.28 -10.79
N GLU A 278 -4.49 6.68 -10.90
CA GLU A 278 -3.47 7.02 -11.91
C GLU A 278 -3.22 8.55 -12.01
N ALA A 279 -3.38 9.11 -13.20
CA ALA A 279 -3.12 10.54 -13.44
C ALA A 279 -4.01 11.47 -12.60
N ASP A 280 -5.27 11.09 -12.33
CA ASP A 280 -6.18 11.88 -11.48
C ASP A 280 -5.70 11.91 -10.02
N LYS A 281 -5.07 10.84 -9.57
CA LYS A 281 -4.44 10.76 -8.24
C LYS A 281 -3.24 11.70 -8.16
N ASP A 282 -2.38 11.67 -9.15
CA ASP A 282 -1.22 12.57 -9.23
C ASP A 282 -1.66 14.04 -9.31
N ALA A 283 -2.72 14.34 -10.08
CA ALA A 283 -3.32 15.67 -10.15
C ALA A 283 -3.86 16.14 -8.79
N ALA A 284 -4.45 15.24 -7.99
CA ALA A 284 -4.92 15.58 -6.64
C ALA A 284 -3.75 15.90 -5.70
N TYR A 285 -2.67 15.11 -5.72
CA TYR A 285 -1.46 15.44 -4.96
C TYR A 285 -0.83 16.76 -5.43
N ALA A 286 -0.75 17.00 -6.74
CA ALA A 286 -0.20 18.23 -7.27
C ALA A 286 -0.96 19.46 -6.77
N ARG A 287 -2.32 19.39 -6.68
CA ARG A 287 -3.19 20.46 -6.17
C ARG A 287 -3.08 20.64 -4.66
N ALA A 288 -2.79 19.61 -3.90
CA ALA A 288 -2.76 19.65 -2.45
C ALA A 288 -1.63 20.55 -1.92
N ASP A 289 -1.88 21.24 -0.81
CA ASP A 289 -0.88 21.99 -0.04
C ASP A 289 -0.36 21.16 1.15
N ALA A 290 -1.12 20.17 1.59
CA ALA A 290 -0.73 19.20 2.61
C ALA A 290 -1.54 17.91 2.46
N PHE A 291 -1.07 16.84 3.12
CA PHE A 291 -1.71 15.54 3.15
C PHE A 291 -1.96 15.07 4.58
N ILE A 292 -3.06 14.35 4.82
CA ILE A 292 -3.38 13.79 6.14
C ILE A 292 -3.81 12.33 6.05
N LEU A 293 -3.32 11.50 6.98
CA LEU A 293 -3.73 10.11 7.16
C LEU A 293 -3.87 9.77 8.65
N PRO A 294 -5.06 9.96 9.25
CA PRO A 294 -5.32 9.72 10.68
C PRO A 294 -5.75 8.28 10.95
N SER A 295 -5.09 7.31 10.33
CA SER A 295 -5.47 5.89 10.38
C SER A 295 -5.25 5.25 11.74
N PHE A 296 -6.15 4.33 12.11
CA PHE A 296 -6.01 3.47 13.30
C PHE A 296 -5.03 2.32 13.10
N SER A 297 -4.75 1.93 11.85
CA SER A 297 -3.80 0.85 11.54
C SER A 297 -3.54 0.80 10.04
N GLU A 298 -2.29 0.71 9.68
CA GLU A 298 -1.79 0.49 8.32
C GLU A 298 -0.75 -0.65 8.31
N GLY A 299 -0.52 -1.26 7.15
CA GLY A 299 0.70 -2.01 6.91
C GLY A 299 1.83 -1.04 6.55
N LEU A 300 1.85 -0.65 5.27
CA LEU A 300 2.68 0.45 4.77
C LEU A 300 1.81 1.31 3.84
N PRO A 301 1.40 2.53 4.23
CA PRO A 301 0.49 3.35 3.45
C PRO A 301 1.21 4.00 2.26
N MET A 302 1.01 3.46 1.06
CA MET A 302 1.57 4.00 -0.17
C MET A 302 1.21 5.47 -0.40
N VAL A 303 0.00 5.87 0.02
CA VAL A 303 -0.50 7.24 -0.12
C VAL A 303 0.34 8.29 0.62
N VAL A 304 1.01 7.91 1.71
CA VAL A 304 1.96 8.78 2.41
C VAL A 304 3.25 8.91 1.61
N LEU A 305 3.77 7.80 1.07
CA LEU A 305 4.96 7.83 0.21
C LEU A 305 4.70 8.65 -1.06
N GLU A 306 3.49 8.52 -1.63
CA GLU A 306 3.04 9.30 -2.78
C GLU A 306 2.96 10.80 -2.45
N ALA A 307 2.38 11.17 -1.31
CA ALA A 307 2.35 12.56 -0.85
C ALA A 307 3.76 13.16 -0.71
N TRP A 308 4.69 12.42 -0.08
CA TRP A 308 6.08 12.84 0.02
C TRP A 308 6.78 12.90 -1.34
N ALA A 309 6.51 11.98 -2.27
CA ALA A 309 7.06 12.04 -3.62
C ALA A 309 6.65 13.33 -4.36
N HIS A 310 5.44 13.82 -4.08
CA HIS A 310 4.93 15.11 -4.54
C HIS A 310 5.36 16.31 -3.66
N ALA A 311 6.33 16.11 -2.77
CA ALA A 311 6.84 17.13 -1.84
C ALA A 311 5.72 17.78 -0.97
N LYS A 312 4.76 16.98 -0.52
CA LYS A 312 3.70 17.47 0.37
C LYS A 312 4.05 17.23 1.83
N PRO A 313 3.87 18.24 2.71
CA PRO A 313 3.93 18.03 4.15
C PRO A 313 2.81 17.08 4.57
N VAL A 314 3.09 16.18 5.51
CA VAL A 314 2.16 15.10 5.91
C VAL A 314 1.82 15.23 7.40
N LEU A 315 0.53 15.00 7.72
CA LEU A 315 0.10 14.69 9.08
C LEU A 315 -0.28 13.21 9.11
N MET A 316 0.29 12.45 10.03
CA MET A 316 -0.03 11.02 10.13
C MET A 316 0.11 10.50 11.55
N THR A 317 -0.56 9.37 11.82
CA THR A 317 -0.45 8.64 13.08
C THR A 317 0.76 7.70 13.08
N PRO A 318 1.31 7.31 14.24
CA PRO A 318 2.35 6.28 14.34
C PRO A 318 1.94 4.94 13.73
N GLU A 319 0.65 4.63 13.71
CA GLU A 319 0.05 3.43 13.11
C GLU A 319 0.20 3.37 11.58
N CYS A 320 0.70 4.44 10.95
CA CYS A 320 1.15 4.44 9.56
C CYS A 320 2.46 3.67 9.34
N ASN A 321 3.17 3.29 10.42
CA ASN A 321 4.40 2.48 10.36
C ASN A 321 5.53 3.09 9.50
N LEU A 322 5.63 4.42 9.51
CA LEU A 322 6.64 5.21 8.80
C LEU A 322 7.41 6.13 9.77
N PRO A 323 8.08 5.58 10.81
CA PRO A 323 8.79 6.39 11.81
C PRO A 323 9.86 7.30 11.18
N ALA A 324 10.48 6.86 10.07
CA ALA A 324 11.44 7.65 9.32
C ALA A 324 10.91 9.01 8.86
N GLY A 325 9.58 9.15 8.70
CA GLY A 325 8.96 10.44 8.36
C GLY A 325 9.03 11.44 9.52
N PHE A 326 8.88 10.97 10.75
CA PHE A 326 9.02 11.80 11.95
C PHE A 326 10.50 12.15 12.21
N GLU A 327 11.39 11.17 12.11
CA GLU A 327 12.84 11.34 12.24
C GLU A 327 13.40 12.36 11.24
N ALA A 328 12.88 12.36 10.00
CA ALA A 328 13.26 13.30 8.95
C ALA A 328 12.55 14.66 9.07
N ALA A 329 11.70 14.87 10.06
CA ALA A 329 10.81 16.04 10.17
C ALA A 329 10.00 16.29 8.87
N ALA A 330 9.58 15.23 8.20
CA ALA A 330 8.77 15.22 6.99
C ALA A 330 7.27 15.05 7.30
N ALA A 331 6.93 14.78 8.57
CA ALA A 331 5.56 14.64 9.03
C ALA A 331 5.34 15.25 10.41
N VAL A 332 4.13 15.76 10.63
CA VAL A 332 3.58 16.08 11.95
C VAL A 332 2.94 14.81 12.51
N GLN A 333 3.35 14.42 13.71
CA GLN A 333 2.71 13.30 14.40
C GLN A 333 1.38 13.76 15.00
N ILE A 334 0.34 12.98 14.77
CA ILE A 334 -0.98 13.11 15.38
C ILE A 334 -1.41 11.77 15.94
N GLU A 335 -2.28 11.77 16.94
CA GLU A 335 -2.99 10.58 17.37
C GLU A 335 -4.35 10.51 16.69
N THR A 336 -5.04 9.36 16.79
CA THR A 336 -6.36 9.15 16.19
C THR A 336 -7.49 9.94 16.83
N ALA A 337 -7.28 10.47 18.06
CA ALA A 337 -8.26 11.26 18.80
C ALA A 337 -8.51 12.63 18.12
N PRO A 338 -9.78 13.09 18.03
CA PRO A 338 -10.12 14.37 17.39
C PRO A 338 -9.33 15.57 17.95
N ALA A 339 -9.08 15.62 19.25
CA ALA A 339 -8.32 16.72 19.86
C ALA A 339 -6.86 16.77 19.38
N SER A 340 -6.20 15.61 19.26
CA SER A 340 -4.83 15.53 18.75
C SER A 340 -4.76 15.91 17.26
N ILE A 341 -5.72 15.41 16.46
CA ILE A 341 -5.84 15.80 15.05
C ILE A 341 -6.01 17.31 14.92
N ALA A 342 -6.91 17.92 15.73
CA ALA A 342 -7.15 19.37 15.72
C ALA A 342 -5.88 20.16 16.08
N THR A 343 -5.09 19.69 17.03
CA THR A 343 -3.81 20.31 17.39
C THR A 343 -2.81 20.26 16.24
N GLY A 344 -2.66 19.08 15.58
CA GLY A 344 -1.80 18.95 14.39
C GLY A 344 -2.26 19.83 13.23
N LEU A 345 -3.57 19.94 13.01
CA LEU A 345 -4.14 20.83 11.98
C LEU A 345 -3.82 22.30 12.25
N ARG A 346 -3.96 22.78 13.48
CA ARG A 346 -3.58 24.16 13.84
C ARG A 346 -2.11 24.40 13.59
N LEU A 347 -1.25 23.50 14.04
CA LEU A 347 0.19 23.59 13.78
C LEU A 347 0.49 23.72 12.29
N LEU A 348 -0.10 22.86 11.45
CA LEU A 348 0.07 22.91 9.99
C LEU A 348 -0.41 24.25 9.39
N MET A 349 -1.57 24.73 9.83
CA MET A 349 -2.18 25.96 9.30
C MET A 349 -1.41 27.21 9.71
N GLU A 350 -0.79 27.21 10.88
CA GLU A 350 0.05 28.30 11.40
C GLU A 350 1.44 28.36 10.74
N MET A 351 1.93 27.23 10.18
CA MET A 351 3.19 27.23 9.44
C MET A 351 3.14 28.20 8.26
N SER A 352 4.25 28.90 8.01
CA SER A 352 4.46 29.63 6.77
C SER A 352 4.50 28.70 5.55
N ASP A 353 4.30 29.24 4.35
CA ASP A 353 4.43 28.45 3.11
C ASP A 353 5.84 27.86 2.95
N ALA A 354 6.87 28.61 3.35
CA ALA A 354 8.25 28.16 3.32
C ALA A 354 8.49 26.94 4.24
N GLU A 355 7.92 26.93 5.43
CA GLU A 355 8.05 25.80 6.37
C GLU A 355 7.32 24.54 5.84
N ARG A 356 6.11 24.70 5.26
CA ARG A 356 5.39 23.59 4.62
C ARG A 356 6.15 23.01 3.43
N VAL A 357 6.68 23.86 2.56
CA VAL A 357 7.53 23.46 1.42
C VAL A 357 8.76 22.71 1.91
N ALA A 358 9.47 23.24 2.90
CA ALA A 358 10.67 22.61 3.46
C ALA A 358 10.36 21.22 4.06
N MET A 359 9.22 21.07 4.75
CA MET A 359 8.76 19.76 5.27
C MET A 359 8.48 18.79 4.13
N GLY A 360 7.79 19.21 3.09
CA GLY A 360 7.49 18.39 1.91
C GLY A 360 8.77 17.94 1.17
N GLU A 361 9.75 18.84 1.00
CA GLU A 361 11.03 18.50 0.36
C GLU A 361 11.86 17.51 1.20
N ARG A 362 11.79 17.55 2.53
CA ARG A 362 12.39 16.50 3.38
C ARG A 362 11.72 15.15 3.14
N GLY A 363 10.39 15.13 2.99
CA GLY A 363 9.65 13.90 2.64
C GLY A 363 10.08 13.36 1.27
N LYS A 364 10.17 14.20 0.26
CA LYS A 364 10.63 13.83 -1.08
C LYS A 364 12.06 13.26 -1.06
N THR A 365 12.96 13.91 -0.32
CA THR A 365 14.33 13.43 -0.13
C THR A 365 14.34 12.04 0.54
N LEU A 366 13.53 11.85 1.58
CA LEU A 366 13.39 10.58 2.28
C LEU A 366 12.91 9.46 1.33
N VAL A 367 11.88 9.74 0.52
CA VAL A 367 11.34 8.77 -0.45
C VAL A 367 12.40 8.41 -1.49
N ALA A 368 13.07 9.40 -2.07
CA ALA A 368 14.13 9.17 -3.04
C ALA A 368 15.29 8.35 -2.47
N ALA A 369 15.61 8.56 -1.18
CA ALA A 369 16.68 7.85 -0.50
C ALA A 369 16.34 6.41 -0.10
N LYS A 370 15.07 6.10 0.26
CA LYS A 370 14.71 4.82 0.90
C LYS A 370 13.65 4.01 0.17
N PHE A 371 12.71 4.65 -0.56
CA PHE A 371 11.46 4.02 -0.99
C PHE A 371 11.26 3.97 -2.51
N THR A 372 12.31 4.09 -3.31
CA THR A 372 12.19 3.93 -4.77
C THR A 372 12.26 2.47 -5.18
N TRP A 373 11.54 2.08 -6.24
CA TRP A 373 11.56 0.70 -6.75
C TRP A 373 12.96 0.19 -7.07
N PRO A 374 13.89 0.97 -7.66
CA PRO A 374 15.26 0.50 -7.90
C PRO A 374 16.00 0.11 -6.61
N ARG A 375 15.78 0.85 -5.50
CA ARG A 375 16.39 0.53 -4.20
C ARG A 375 15.76 -0.70 -3.57
N VAL A 376 14.44 -0.76 -3.56
CA VAL A 376 13.68 -1.91 -3.03
C VAL A 376 14.04 -3.19 -3.77
N ALA A 377 14.11 -3.14 -5.11
CA ALA A 377 14.53 -4.28 -5.94
C ALA A 377 16.01 -4.65 -5.73
N ALA A 378 16.89 -3.65 -5.45
CA ALA A 378 18.27 -3.92 -5.08
C ALA A 378 18.37 -4.75 -3.79
N GLN A 379 17.73 -4.29 -2.73
CA GLN A 379 17.68 -4.99 -1.45
C GLN A 379 17.08 -6.41 -1.60
N MET A 380 15.97 -6.53 -2.34
CA MET A 380 15.35 -7.83 -2.59
C MET A 380 16.27 -8.77 -3.37
N ASN A 381 17.04 -8.25 -4.34
CA ASN A 381 18.04 -9.06 -5.05
C ASN A 381 19.17 -9.54 -4.15
N GLU A 382 19.65 -8.70 -3.23
CA GLU A 382 20.64 -9.11 -2.22
C GLU A 382 20.09 -10.26 -1.36
N VAL A 383 18.83 -10.18 -0.94
CA VAL A 383 18.15 -11.25 -0.22
C VAL A 383 18.05 -12.51 -1.06
N CYS A 384 17.65 -12.40 -2.35
CA CYS A 384 17.57 -13.54 -3.26
C CYS A 384 18.95 -14.22 -3.43
N GLN A 385 20.00 -13.43 -3.63
CA GLN A 385 21.37 -13.95 -3.76
C GLN A 385 21.85 -14.65 -2.48
N TRP A 386 21.60 -14.01 -1.33
CA TRP A 386 21.94 -14.60 -0.03
C TRP A 386 21.21 -15.93 0.21
N VAL A 387 19.91 -16.00 -0.08
CA VAL A 387 19.10 -17.22 0.06
C VAL A 387 19.59 -18.34 -0.88
N LEU A 388 20.16 -17.99 -2.04
CA LEU A 388 20.79 -18.94 -2.97
C LEU A 388 22.21 -19.36 -2.56
N GLY A 389 22.71 -18.89 -1.42
CA GLY A 389 24.06 -19.20 -0.92
C GLY A 389 25.15 -18.26 -1.44
N GLY A 390 24.78 -17.14 -2.09
CA GLY A 390 25.71 -16.13 -2.59
C GLY A 390 25.74 -14.86 -1.73
N GLY A 391 26.90 -14.55 -1.18
CA GLY A 391 27.13 -13.31 -0.44
C GLY A 391 26.76 -13.32 1.05
N PRO A 392 27.06 -12.22 1.77
CA PRO A 392 26.76 -12.06 3.18
C PRO A 392 25.26 -11.84 3.42
N ARG A 393 24.82 -12.04 4.67
CA ARG A 393 23.46 -11.72 5.07
C ARG A 393 23.19 -10.22 4.89
N PRO A 394 22.16 -9.82 4.12
CA PRO A 394 21.79 -8.42 3.95
C PRO A 394 21.38 -7.77 5.28
N PHE A 395 21.64 -6.47 5.44
CA PHE A 395 21.30 -5.73 6.65
C PHE A 395 19.78 -5.72 6.96
N CYS A 396 18.93 -5.77 5.92
CA CYS A 396 17.49 -5.83 6.07
C CYS A 396 16.96 -7.19 6.55
N VAL A 397 17.81 -8.20 6.74
CA VAL A 397 17.42 -9.54 7.19
C VAL A 397 17.62 -9.69 8.68
N VAL A 398 16.52 -9.87 9.40
CA VAL A 398 16.48 -10.16 10.84
C VAL A 398 16.41 -11.68 11.02
N THR A 399 17.33 -12.20 11.80
CA THR A 399 17.33 -13.59 12.29
C THR A 399 17.12 -13.57 13.80
N ASP A 400 16.46 -14.57 14.37
CA ASP A 400 16.39 -14.77 15.83
C ASP A 400 17.75 -15.22 16.38
#